data_b87c80c44acd473fe1225b7482044e5b
#
_entry.id   b87c80c44acd473fe1225b7482044e5b
#
_cell.length_a   1.000
_cell.length_b   1.000
_cell.length_c   1.000
_cell.angle_alpha   90.00
_cell.angle_beta   90.00
_cell.angle_gamma   90.00
#
_symmetry.space_group_name_H-M   'P 1'
#
loop_
_entity.id
_entity.type
_entity.pdbx_description
1 polymer ?
#
loop_
_entity_poly.entity_id
_entity_poly.type
_entity_poly.pdbx_seq_one_letter_code
_entity_poly.pdbx_strand_id
1 'polypeptide(L)'
;MTLETIFSDTQAINRHRTGPLGAYQDNFCQWMQENGFSASTMRSHTCYLTRFSEHLAKHPIMDFSLINQAKTDWLKQKDLSLSPVICAYAVNCFIRYLRQSGDLVEPEPPDPYRVFMAPYS
;
A
#
# COMPACT_ATOMS: atom_id res chain seq x y z
N MET A 1 -4.87 9.47 13.85
CA MET A 1 -5.47 10.24 12.76
C MET A 1 -6.22 9.30 11.82
N THR A 2 -7.35 9.71 11.31
CA THR A 2 -8.20 8.89 10.46
C THR A 2 -8.47 9.61 9.15
N LEU A 3 -9.18 8.95 8.22
CA LEU A 3 -9.53 9.55 6.94
C LEU A 3 -10.36 10.82 7.10
N GLU A 4 -11.18 10.93 8.15
CA GLU A 4 -11.97 12.13 8.42
C GLU A 4 -11.11 13.37 8.64
N THR A 5 -9.85 13.21 8.97
CA THR A 5 -8.94 14.34 9.19
C THR A 5 -8.47 14.97 7.88
N ILE A 6 -8.36 14.18 6.80
CA ILE A 6 -7.87 14.65 5.52
C ILE A 6 -8.95 14.71 4.43
N PHE A 7 -10.09 14.08 4.65
CA PHE A 7 -11.23 14.12 3.73
C PHE A 7 -12.45 14.65 4.47
N SER A 8 -13.18 15.54 3.84
CA SER A 8 -14.43 16.09 4.38
C SER A 8 -15.67 15.44 3.78
N ASP A 9 -15.54 14.77 2.65
CA ASP A 9 -16.67 14.15 1.94
C ASP A 9 -16.88 12.72 2.48
N THR A 10 -18.05 12.49 3.09
CA THR A 10 -18.42 11.19 3.63
C THR A 10 -18.43 10.09 2.56
N GLN A 11 -18.88 10.41 1.35
CA GLN A 11 -18.90 9.43 0.27
C GLN A 11 -17.48 9.00 -0.14
N ALA A 12 -16.54 9.95 -0.21
CA ALA A 12 -15.16 9.66 -0.50
C ALA A 12 -14.54 8.79 0.60
N ILE A 13 -14.79 9.12 1.85
CA ILE A 13 -14.31 8.34 3.00
C ILE A 13 -14.82 6.90 2.93
N ASN A 14 -16.11 6.72 2.68
CA ASN A 14 -16.70 5.39 2.57
C ASN A 14 -16.09 4.60 1.41
N ARG A 15 -15.82 5.25 0.28
CA ARG A 15 -15.17 4.62 -0.86
C ARG A 15 -13.76 4.12 -0.48
N HIS A 16 -13.00 4.93 0.26
CA HIS A 16 -11.65 4.56 0.68
C HIS A 16 -11.66 3.38 1.67
N ARG A 17 -12.71 3.26 2.47
CA ARG A 17 -12.87 2.17 3.44
C ARG A 17 -13.45 0.89 2.83
N THR A 18 -13.85 0.93 1.56
CA THR A 18 -14.45 -0.22 0.87
C THR A 18 -13.35 -1.01 0.14
N GLY A 19 -13.59 -2.31 -0.05
CA GLY A 19 -12.68 -3.18 -0.79
C GLY A 19 -11.62 -3.83 0.10
N PRO A 20 -10.75 -4.66 -0.50
CA PRO A 20 -9.79 -5.48 0.25
C PRO A 20 -8.82 -4.69 1.14
N LEU A 21 -8.47 -3.48 0.75
CA LEU A 21 -7.53 -2.64 1.50
C LEU A 21 -8.23 -1.60 2.38
N GLY A 22 -9.57 -1.52 2.32
CA GLY A 22 -10.31 -0.49 3.02
C GLY A 22 -10.10 -0.49 4.53
N ALA A 23 -10.00 -1.68 5.12
CA ALA A 23 -9.78 -1.83 6.56
C ALA A 23 -8.43 -1.28 7.04
N TYR A 24 -7.47 -1.11 6.12
CA TYR A 24 -6.12 -0.63 6.45
C TYR A 24 -5.94 0.87 6.24
N GLN A 25 -6.88 1.54 5.57
CA GLN A 25 -6.70 2.93 5.14
C GLN A 25 -6.52 3.91 6.30
N ASP A 26 -7.30 3.75 7.37
CA ASP A 26 -7.19 4.64 8.54
C ASP A 26 -5.82 4.51 9.21
N ASN A 27 -5.36 3.28 9.43
CA ASN A 27 -4.08 3.02 10.06
C ASN A 27 -2.91 3.44 9.16
N PHE A 28 -3.06 3.26 7.86
CA PHE A 28 -2.07 3.72 6.90
C PHE A 28 -1.98 5.26 6.90
N CYS A 29 -3.10 5.93 6.98
CA CYS A 29 -3.16 7.38 7.09
C CYS A 29 -2.41 7.86 8.33
N GLN A 30 -2.65 7.23 9.48
CA GLN A 30 -1.93 7.55 10.70
C GLN A 30 -0.43 7.32 10.55
N TRP A 31 -0.04 6.20 9.95
CA TRP A 31 1.37 5.88 9.70
C TRP A 31 2.04 6.95 8.83
N MET A 32 1.36 7.40 7.77
CA MET A 32 1.88 8.47 6.92
C MET A 32 2.09 9.76 7.71
N GLN A 33 1.14 10.12 8.58
CA GLN A 33 1.28 11.30 9.41
C GLN A 33 2.47 11.18 10.36
N GLU A 34 2.65 10.05 10.99
CA GLU A 34 3.76 9.80 11.90
C GLU A 34 5.11 9.87 11.20
N ASN A 35 5.13 9.60 9.90
CA ASN A 35 6.34 9.66 9.07
C ASN A 35 6.51 11.02 8.38
N GLY A 36 5.73 12.03 8.75
CA GLY A 36 5.92 13.39 8.29
C GLY A 36 5.36 13.71 6.91
N PHE A 37 4.46 12.89 6.39
CA PHE A 37 3.84 13.14 5.09
C PHE A 37 2.89 14.34 5.18
N SER A 38 2.88 15.18 4.15
CA SER A 38 1.93 16.28 4.06
C SER A 38 0.50 15.77 3.84
N ALA A 39 -0.50 16.56 4.24
CA ALA A 39 -1.91 16.21 4.02
C ALA A 39 -2.21 15.98 2.54
N SER A 40 -1.61 16.78 1.66
CA SER A 40 -1.77 16.63 0.21
C SER A 40 -1.26 15.27 -0.26
N THR A 41 -0.08 14.86 0.20
CA THR A 41 0.51 13.56 -0.16
C THR A 41 -0.33 12.41 0.41
N MET A 42 -0.80 12.54 1.66
CA MET A 42 -1.65 11.50 2.28
C MET A 42 -2.94 11.31 1.50
N ARG A 43 -3.58 12.40 1.06
CA ARG A 43 -4.79 12.32 0.23
C ARG A 43 -4.51 11.63 -1.10
N SER A 44 -3.42 11.99 -1.75
CA SER A 44 -3.01 11.41 -3.03
C SER A 44 -2.79 9.90 -2.88
N HIS A 45 -1.99 9.48 -1.90
CA HIS A 45 -1.70 8.07 -1.68
C HIS A 45 -2.97 7.27 -1.34
N THR A 46 -3.86 7.85 -0.53
CA THR A 46 -5.14 7.19 -0.20
C THR A 46 -5.98 6.98 -1.44
N CYS A 47 -6.08 7.97 -2.32
CA CYS A 47 -6.85 7.85 -3.56
C CYS A 47 -6.26 6.78 -4.49
N TYR A 48 -4.95 6.78 -4.69
CA TYR A 48 -4.29 5.78 -5.54
C TYR A 48 -4.43 4.39 -4.95
N LEU A 49 -4.29 4.26 -3.64
CA LEU A 49 -4.43 2.97 -2.96
C LEU A 49 -5.86 2.45 -3.08
N THR A 50 -6.87 3.32 -3.05
CA THR A 50 -8.27 2.93 -3.28
C THR A 50 -8.45 2.34 -4.66
N ARG A 51 -7.83 2.94 -5.69
CA ARG A 51 -7.85 2.39 -7.05
C ARG A 51 -7.22 1.01 -7.11
N PHE A 52 -6.11 0.82 -6.41
CA PHE A 52 -5.47 -0.47 -6.31
C PHE A 52 -6.36 -1.48 -5.57
N SER A 53 -7.03 -1.04 -4.50
CA SER A 53 -7.99 -1.87 -3.77
C SER A 53 -9.12 -2.35 -4.67
N GLU A 54 -9.64 -1.46 -5.53
CA GLU A 54 -10.66 -1.82 -6.52
C GLU A 54 -10.14 -2.88 -7.50
N HIS A 55 -8.89 -2.77 -7.92
CA HIS A 55 -8.26 -3.79 -8.75
C HIS A 55 -8.17 -5.14 -8.02
N LEU A 56 -7.78 -5.14 -6.75
CA LEU A 56 -7.69 -6.36 -5.95
C LEU A 56 -9.07 -6.99 -5.70
N ALA A 57 -10.13 -6.20 -5.68
CA ALA A 57 -11.49 -6.73 -5.58
C ALA A 57 -11.86 -7.56 -6.80
N LYS A 58 -11.33 -7.19 -7.99
CA LYS A 58 -11.56 -7.91 -9.25
C LYS A 58 -10.56 -9.05 -9.45
N HIS A 59 -9.36 -8.91 -8.90
CA HIS A 59 -8.28 -9.89 -9.04
C HIS A 59 -7.71 -10.21 -7.67
N PRO A 60 -8.45 -10.97 -6.82
CA PRO A 60 -8.05 -11.23 -5.44
C PRO A 60 -6.70 -11.92 -5.34
N ILE A 61 -5.95 -11.55 -4.31
CA ILE A 61 -4.71 -12.23 -3.94
C ILE A 61 -4.94 -13.05 -2.68
N MET A 62 -4.21 -14.15 -2.52
CA MET A 62 -4.38 -15.06 -1.39
C MET A 62 -3.88 -14.44 -0.08
N ASP A 63 -2.79 -13.69 -0.17
CA ASP A 63 -2.23 -12.97 0.98
C ASP A 63 -1.36 -11.81 0.49
N PHE A 64 -0.85 -11.01 1.42
CA PHE A 64 -0.03 -9.85 1.08
C PHE A 64 1.35 -10.18 0.50
N SER A 65 1.79 -11.42 0.57
CA SER A 65 3.05 -11.80 -0.09
C SER A 65 2.98 -11.64 -1.61
N LEU A 66 1.77 -11.65 -2.17
CA LEU A 66 1.52 -11.49 -3.60
C LEU A 66 1.26 -10.03 -4.02
N ILE A 67 1.38 -9.08 -3.09
CA ILE A 67 1.02 -7.69 -3.36
C ILE A 67 1.93 -7.05 -4.42
N ASN A 68 3.20 -7.40 -4.46
CA ASN A 68 4.12 -6.89 -5.48
C ASN A 68 3.73 -7.38 -6.88
N GLN A 69 3.31 -8.63 -7.00
CA GLN A 69 2.82 -9.19 -8.25
C GLN A 69 1.54 -8.47 -8.69
N ALA A 70 0.61 -8.28 -7.76
CA ALA A 70 -0.64 -7.57 -8.03
C ALA A 70 -0.37 -6.13 -8.46
N LYS A 71 0.58 -5.46 -7.83
CA LYS A 71 1.00 -4.11 -8.24
C LYS A 71 1.50 -4.10 -9.69
N THR A 72 2.36 -5.04 -10.03
CA THR A 72 2.90 -5.15 -11.40
C THR A 72 1.78 -5.36 -12.41
N ASP A 73 0.83 -6.25 -12.11
CA ASP A 73 -0.31 -6.54 -12.98
C ASP A 73 -1.20 -5.30 -13.14
N TRP A 74 -1.43 -4.57 -12.06
CA TRP A 74 -2.22 -3.34 -12.09
C TRP A 74 -1.58 -2.28 -12.97
N LEU A 75 -0.26 -2.08 -12.86
CA LEU A 75 0.47 -1.07 -13.62
C LEU A 75 0.55 -1.39 -15.11
N LYS A 76 0.35 -2.64 -15.49
CA LYS A 76 0.34 -3.06 -16.90
C LYS A 76 -0.98 -2.82 -17.62
N GLN A 77 -2.02 -2.38 -16.91
CA GLN A 77 -3.33 -2.18 -17.51
C GLN A 77 -3.28 -1.02 -18.50
N LYS A 78 -3.78 -1.27 -19.72
CA LYS A 78 -3.79 -0.26 -20.79
C LYS A 78 -4.72 0.90 -20.51
N ASP A 79 -5.77 0.64 -19.72
CA ASP A 79 -6.80 1.62 -19.40
C ASP A 79 -6.48 2.39 -18.11
N LEU A 80 -5.27 2.25 -17.59
CA LEU A 80 -4.86 2.97 -16.39
C LEU A 80 -4.73 4.46 -16.71
N SER A 81 -5.71 5.24 -16.25
CA SER A 81 -5.74 6.69 -16.48
C SER A 81 -4.84 7.47 -15.54
N LEU A 82 -4.15 6.78 -14.63
CA LEU A 82 -3.29 7.36 -13.61
C LEU A 82 -1.82 7.22 -14.00
N SER A 83 -0.98 8.08 -13.44
CA SER A 83 0.46 7.96 -13.63
C SER A 83 0.99 6.67 -13.02
N PRO A 84 1.61 5.77 -13.81
CA PRO A 84 2.15 4.52 -13.27
C PRO A 84 3.22 4.76 -12.19
N VAL A 85 4.00 5.83 -12.31
CA VAL A 85 5.05 6.16 -11.35
C VAL A 85 4.43 6.50 -9.99
N ILE A 86 3.40 7.34 -9.98
CA ILE A 86 2.72 7.74 -8.74
C ILE A 86 1.96 6.55 -8.15
N CYS A 87 1.32 5.75 -8.98
CA CYS A 87 0.64 4.53 -8.55
C CYS A 87 1.62 3.58 -7.85
N ALA A 88 2.77 3.33 -8.46
CA ALA A 88 3.81 2.47 -7.88
C ALA A 88 4.30 3.04 -6.55
N TYR A 89 4.48 4.35 -6.48
CA TYR A 89 4.95 5.02 -5.27
C TYR A 89 3.97 4.83 -4.10
N ALA A 90 2.68 5.03 -4.37
CA ALA A 90 1.63 4.87 -3.36
C ALA A 90 1.59 3.43 -2.83
N VAL A 91 1.63 2.44 -3.73
CA VAL A 91 1.60 1.03 -3.32
C VAL A 91 2.87 0.65 -2.57
N ASN A 92 4.03 1.14 -2.99
CA ASN A 92 5.29 0.89 -2.29
C ASN A 92 5.27 1.45 -0.86
N CYS A 93 4.69 2.63 -0.66
CA CYS A 93 4.50 3.19 0.69
C CYS A 93 3.60 2.29 1.53
N PHE A 94 2.52 1.77 0.96
CA PHE A 94 1.63 0.86 1.65
C PHE A 94 2.32 -0.46 2.02
N ILE A 95 3.11 -1.01 1.13
CA ILE A 95 3.91 -2.22 1.40
C ILE A 95 4.85 -1.98 2.58
N ARG A 96 5.50 -0.84 2.60
CA ARG A 96 6.39 -0.44 3.69
C ARG A 96 5.66 -0.35 5.02
N TYR A 97 4.45 0.23 5.01
CA TYR A 97 3.58 0.24 6.17
C TYR A 97 3.24 -1.18 6.64
N LEU A 98 2.86 -2.06 5.73
CA LEU A 98 2.50 -3.44 6.07
C LEU A 98 3.67 -4.21 6.70
N ARG A 99 4.89 -3.98 6.22
CA ARG A 99 6.09 -4.60 6.80
C ARG A 99 6.35 -4.10 8.22
N GLN A 100 6.19 -2.82 8.45
CA GLN A 100 6.43 -2.22 9.76
C GLN A 100 5.35 -2.59 10.77
N SER A 101 4.11 -2.76 10.32
CA SER A 101 3.00 -3.15 11.19
C SER A 101 2.95 -4.66 11.47
N GLY A 102 3.70 -5.46 10.71
CA GLY A 102 3.68 -6.91 10.84
C GLY A 102 2.61 -7.61 10.01
N ASP A 103 1.80 -6.88 9.26
CA ASP A 103 0.76 -7.47 8.41
C ASP A 103 1.33 -8.16 7.18
N LEU A 104 2.53 -7.78 6.77
CA LEU A 104 3.24 -8.42 5.68
C LEU A 104 4.52 -9.06 6.21
N VAL A 105 4.53 -10.38 6.26
CA VAL A 105 5.72 -11.14 6.62
C VAL A 105 6.26 -11.77 5.33
N GLU A 106 7.31 -11.17 4.78
CA GLU A 106 8.01 -11.77 3.66
C GLU A 106 9.09 -12.72 4.21
N PRO A 107 9.21 -13.94 3.65
CA PRO A 107 10.40 -14.73 3.93
C PRO A 107 11.60 -13.93 3.44
N GLU A 108 12.54 -13.65 4.33
CA GLU A 108 13.74 -12.94 3.93
C GLU A 108 14.40 -13.67 2.78
N PRO A 109 14.64 -12.99 1.63
CA PRO A 109 15.46 -13.61 0.61
C PRO A 109 16.83 -13.89 1.20
N PRO A 110 17.51 -15.00 0.82
CA PRO A 110 18.84 -15.28 1.33
C PRO A 110 19.74 -14.08 1.01
N ASP A 111 20.08 -13.34 2.06
CA ASP A 111 20.99 -12.21 1.95
C ASP A 111 22.39 -12.75 1.71
N PRO A 112 23.05 -12.42 0.58
CA PRO A 112 24.42 -12.88 0.34
C PRO A 112 25.38 -12.48 1.46
N TYR A 113 25.20 -11.31 2.03
CA TYR A 113 26.02 -10.86 3.15
C TYR A 113 25.78 -11.70 4.39
N ARG A 114 24.54 -12.07 4.65
CA ARG A 114 24.21 -12.92 5.79
C ARG A 114 24.81 -14.32 5.63
N VAL A 115 24.80 -14.85 4.42
CA VAL A 115 25.43 -16.14 4.13
C VAL A 115 26.93 -16.07 4.37
N PHE A 116 27.59 -14.99 3.95
CA PHE A 116 29.01 -14.79 4.20
C PHE A 116 29.31 -14.61 5.68
N MET A 117 28.44 -13.97 6.42
CA MET A 117 28.67 -13.67 7.83
C MET A 117 28.29 -14.82 8.76
N ALA A 118 27.45 -15.73 8.31
CA ALA A 118 27.01 -16.85 9.13
C ALA A 118 28.16 -17.68 9.71
N PRO A 119 29.26 -17.96 8.96
CA PRO A 119 30.40 -18.69 9.54
C PRO A 119 31.13 -17.91 10.62
N TYR A 120 30.94 -16.63 10.72
CA TYR A 120 31.65 -15.78 11.68
C TYR A 120 30.80 -15.44 12.90
N SER A 121 29.56 -15.83 12.91
CA SER A 121 28.65 -15.51 13.99
C SER A 121 28.51 -16.63 15.00
#